data_c77c925e6f854871fcd975949f82c5c7
#
_entry.id   c77c925e6f854871fcd975949f82c5c7
#
_cell.length_a   1.000
_cell.length_b   1.000
_cell.length_c   1.000
_cell.angle_alpha   90.00
_cell.angle_beta   90.00
_cell.angle_gamma   90.00
#
_symmetry.space_group_name_H-M   'P 1'
#
loop_
_entity.id
_entity.type
_entity.pdbx_description
1 polymer ?
#
loop_
_entity_poly.entity_id
_entity_poly.type
_entity_poly.pdbx_seq_one_letter_code
_entity_poly.pdbx_strand_id
1 'polypeptide(L)'
;MEKDKLQMIADHYGIKKQLRQLAEECSELAVEASHSARKGLTIGIIEEIADVEIMIEQVKYLGRISEDDIQEVKEAKMERQLERMKEENNG
;
A
#
# COMPACT_ATOMS: atom_id res chain seq x y z
N MET A 1 -1.57 15.86 22.54
CA MET A 1 -2.54 15.43 21.50
C MET A 1 -2.87 13.96 21.67
N GLU A 2 -4.13 13.65 21.63
CA GLU A 2 -4.55 12.25 21.68
C GLU A 2 -4.15 11.55 20.38
N LYS A 3 -3.68 10.33 20.52
CA LYS A 3 -3.41 9.47 19.37
C LYS A 3 -4.72 8.89 18.85
N ASP A 4 -4.84 8.75 17.55
CA ASP A 4 -5.99 8.09 16.95
C ASP A 4 -5.87 6.56 17.08
N LYS A 5 -6.90 5.83 16.67
CA LYS A 5 -6.92 4.35 16.73
C LYS A 5 -5.75 3.71 16.03
N LEU A 6 -5.42 4.22 14.85
CA LEU A 6 -4.35 3.69 14.01
C LEU A 6 -3.01 3.78 14.74
N GLN A 7 -2.74 4.95 15.34
CA GLN A 7 -1.50 5.18 16.08
C GLN A 7 -1.43 4.31 17.34
N MET A 8 -2.56 4.17 18.05
CA MET A 8 -2.64 3.32 19.24
C MET A 8 -2.33 1.86 18.92
N ILE A 9 -2.89 1.34 17.85
CA ILE A 9 -2.65 -0.03 17.41
C ILE A 9 -1.18 -0.20 17.00
N ALA A 10 -0.68 0.74 16.21
CA ALA A 10 0.70 0.71 15.74
C ALA A 10 1.69 0.69 16.90
N ASP A 11 1.48 1.57 17.89
CA ASP A 11 2.36 1.65 19.08
C ASP A 11 2.33 0.37 19.89
N HIS A 12 1.17 -0.27 19.97
CA HIS A 12 1.01 -1.52 20.72
C HIS A 12 1.89 -2.63 20.15
N TYR A 13 1.92 -2.78 18.83
CA TYR A 13 2.64 -3.88 18.18
C TYR A 13 4.09 -3.52 17.80
N GLY A 14 4.35 -2.28 17.42
CA GLY A 14 5.69 -1.80 17.06
C GLY A 14 6.06 -2.08 15.61
N ILE A 15 7.12 -1.41 15.16
CA ILE A 15 7.51 -1.39 13.73
C ILE A 15 7.84 -2.77 13.17
N LYS A 16 8.56 -3.58 13.91
CA LYS A 16 9.01 -4.89 13.43
C LYS A 16 7.85 -5.83 13.14
N LYS A 17 6.90 -5.89 14.07
CA LYS A 17 5.71 -6.73 13.92
C LYS A 17 4.81 -6.22 12.81
N GLN A 18 4.65 -4.89 12.74
CA GLN A 18 3.77 -4.30 11.71
C GLN A 18 4.38 -4.39 10.31
N LEU A 19 5.69 -4.39 10.15
CA LEU A 19 6.32 -4.67 8.86
C LEU A 19 6.05 -6.11 8.41
N ARG A 20 6.09 -7.07 9.32
CA ARG A 20 5.75 -8.46 9.01
C ARG A 20 4.29 -8.60 8.63
N GLN A 21 3.42 -7.89 9.35
CA GLN A 21 1.99 -7.90 9.06
C GLN A 21 1.70 -7.25 7.70
N LEU A 22 2.39 -6.17 7.36
CA LEU A 22 2.27 -5.54 6.05
C LEU A 22 2.64 -6.55 4.94
N ALA A 23 3.73 -7.27 5.11
CA ALA A 23 4.17 -8.29 4.13
C ALA A 23 3.09 -9.36 3.94
N GLU A 24 2.48 -9.81 5.04
CA GLU A 24 1.41 -10.81 5.02
C GLU A 24 0.17 -10.29 4.29
N GLU A 25 -0.27 -9.07 4.62
CA GLU A 25 -1.43 -8.46 3.95
C GLU A 25 -1.17 -8.19 2.47
N CYS A 26 0.04 -7.82 2.10
CA CYS A 26 0.43 -7.66 0.69
C CYS A 26 0.34 -8.98 -0.07
N SER A 27 0.71 -10.09 0.57
CA SER A 27 0.60 -11.43 -0.02
C SER A 27 -0.86 -11.79 -0.27
N GLU A 28 -1.73 -11.50 0.67
CA GLU A 28 -3.17 -11.76 0.54
C GLU A 28 -3.79 -10.88 -0.55
N LEU A 29 -3.38 -9.62 -0.64
CA LEU A 29 -3.82 -8.72 -1.71
C LEU A 29 -3.38 -9.25 -3.08
N ALA A 30 -2.15 -9.75 -3.18
CA ALA A 30 -1.64 -10.31 -4.43
C ALA A 30 -2.49 -11.49 -4.92
N VAL A 31 -2.88 -12.37 -4.02
CA VAL A 31 -3.76 -13.51 -4.34
C VAL A 31 -5.12 -13.02 -4.81
N GLU A 32 -5.72 -12.08 -4.07
CA GLU A 32 -7.05 -11.56 -4.41
C GLU A 32 -7.03 -10.77 -5.72
N ALA A 33 -5.99 -9.99 -5.96
CA ALA A 33 -5.82 -9.26 -7.22
C ALA A 33 -5.74 -10.20 -8.42
N SER A 34 -4.98 -11.29 -8.27
CA SER A 34 -4.85 -12.33 -9.30
C SER A 34 -6.19 -12.99 -9.60
N HIS A 35 -6.92 -13.30 -8.53
CA HIS A 35 -8.26 -13.88 -8.64
C HIS A 35 -9.22 -12.92 -9.35
N SER A 36 -9.23 -11.65 -8.94
CA SER A 36 -10.08 -10.61 -9.51
C SER A 36 -9.76 -10.35 -10.99
N ALA A 37 -8.51 -10.48 -11.39
CA ALA A 37 -8.10 -10.32 -12.79
C ALA A 37 -8.77 -11.39 -13.68
N ARG A 38 -8.99 -12.59 -13.15
CA ARG A 38 -9.62 -13.69 -13.90
C ARG A 38 -11.14 -13.69 -13.80
N LYS A 39 -11.68 -13.38 -12.63
CA LYS A 39 -13.11 -13.55 -12.32
C LYS A 39 -13.89 -12.27 -12.18
N GLY A 40 -13.21 -11.11 -12.14
CA GLY A 40 -13.82 -9.82 -11.88
C GLY A 40 -13.70 -9.43 -10.42
N LEU A 41 -13.91 -8.16 -10.14
CA LEU A 41 -13.76 -7.61 -8.80
C LEU A 41 -14.79 -8.20 -7.83
N THR A 42 -14.34 -8.49 -6.62
CA THR A 42 -15.15 -9.03 -5.55
C THR A 42 -15.04 -8.15 -4.32
N ILE A 43 -15.89 -8.40 -3.33
CA ILE A 43 -15.80 -7.72 -2.03
C ILE A 43 -14.46 -8.03 -1.34
N GLY A 44 -13.87 -9.18 -1.64
CA GLY A 44 -12.56 -9.57 -1.11
C GLY A 44 -11.45 -8.59 -1.46
N ILE A 45 -11.47 -8.01 -2.68
CA ILE A 45 -10.45 -7.03 -3.07
C ILE A 45 -10.55 -5.75 -2.22
N ILE A 46 -11.79 -5.35 -1.88
CA ILE A 46 -12.02 -4.17 -1.04
C ILE A 46 -11.44 -4.41 0.36
N GLU A 47 -11.69 -5.58 0.93
CA GLU A 47 -11.18 -5.95 2.26
C GLU A 47 -9.65 -5.97 2.28
N GLU A 48 -9.04 -6.56 1.26
CA GLU A 48 -7.58 -6.65 1.18
C GLU A 48 -6.92 -5.29 0.95
N ILE A 49 -7.53 -4.43 0.15
CA ILE A 49 -7.04 -3.07 -0.03
C ILE A 49 -7.09 -2.31 1.31
N ALA A 50 -8.20 -2.43 2.03
CA ALA A 50 -8.35 -1.78 3.33
C ALA A 50 -7.28 -2.26 4.32
N ASP A 51 -7.04 -3.56 4.38
CA ASP A 51 -6.03 -4.15 5.26
C ASP A 51 -4.63 -3.63 4.94
N VAL A 52 -4.27 -3.61 3.65
CA VAL A 52 -2.95 -3.12 3.23
C VAL A 52 -2.80 -1.62 3.51
N GLU A 53 -3.82 -0.83 3.23
CA GLU A 53 -3.77 0.62 3.48
C GLU A 53 -3.60 0.94 4.97
N ILE A 54 -4.30 0.21 5.85
CA ILE A 54 -4.14 0.36 7.30
C ILE A 54 -2.68 0.08 7.69
N MET A 55 -2.12 -1.00 7.19
CA MET A 55 -0.74 -1.39 7.51
C MET A 55 0.28 -0.39 6.97
N ILE A 56 0.05 0.13 5.77
CA ILE A 56 0.92 1.16 5.17
C ILE A 56 0.93 2.40 6.07
N GLU A 57 -0.24 2.86 6.51
CA GLU A 57 -0.33 4.04 7.36
C GLU A 57 0.34 3.83 8.72
N GLN A 58 0.22 2.62 9.30
CA GLN A 58 0.89 2.30 10.55
C GLN A 58 2.41 2.27 10.41
N VAL A 59 2.91 1.70 9.32
CA VAL A 59 4.35 1.65 9.05
C VAL A 59 4.90 3.06 8.81
N LYS A 60 4.17 3.90 8.10
CA LYS A 60 4.56 5.30 7.89
C LYS A 60 4.68 6.04 9.23
N TYR A 61 3.70 5.87 10.08
CA TYR A 61 3.69 6.48 11.41
C TYR A 61 4.87 5.99 12.27
N LEU A 62 5.03 4.68 12.39
CA LEU A 62 6.08 4.08 13.22
C LEU A 62 7.49 4.36 12.68
N GLY A 63 7.65 4.33 11.37
CA GLY A 63 8.92 4.55 10.70
C GLY A 63 9.25 6.01 10.46
N ARG A 64 8.34 6.91 10.80
CA ARG A 64 8.48 8.35 10.56
C ARG A 64 8.79 8.63 9.09
N ILE A 65 8.08 7.93 8.22
CA ILE A 65 8.22 8.09 6.77
C ILE A 65 7.39 9.29 6.33
N SER A 66 8.03 10.22 5.63
CA SER A 66 7.37 11.44 5.17
C SER A 66 6.42 11.17 4.01
N GLU A 67 5.20 11.68 4.13
CA GLU A 67 4.23 11.63 3.02
C GLU A 67 4.74 12.40 1.81
N ASP A 68 5.42 13.53 2.03
CA ASP A 68 6.00 14.32 0.95
C ASP A 68 7.04 13.52 0.16
N ASP A 69 7.86 12.75 0.84
CA ASP A 69 8.86 11.89 0.19
C ASP A 69 8.19 10.82 -0.67
N ILE A 70 7.11 10.23 -0.16
CA ILE A 70 6.34 9.24 -0.90
C ILE A 70 5.71 9.86 -2.15
N GLN A 71 5.12 11.04 -2.01
CA GLN A 71 4.48 11.73 -3.14
C GLN A 71 5.49 12.09 -4.23
N GLU A 72 6.67 12.55 -3.83
CA GLU A 72 7.74 12.87 -4.75
C GLU A 72 8.15 11.64 -5.58
N VAL A 73 8.32 10.51 -4.91
CA VAL A 73 8.67 9.24 -5.57
C VAL A 73 7.53 8.77 -6.49
N LYS A 74 6.28 8.90 -6.04
CA LYS A 74 5.10 8.55 -6.87
C LYS A 74 5.08 9.34 -8.16
N GLU A 75 5.31 10.64 -8.07
CA GLU A 75 5.29 11.51 -9.24
C GLU A 75 6.37 11.13 -10.25
N ALA A 76 7.58 10.88 -9.79
CA ALA A 76 8.67 10.45 -10.64
C ALA A 76 8.36 9.12 -11.33
N LYS A 77 7.78 8.18 -10.59
CA LYS A 77 7.40 6.86 -11.15
C LYS A 77 6.28 6.96 -12.18
N MET A 78 5.29 7.80 -11.92
CA MET A 78 4.18 8.01 -12.87
C MET A 78 4.66 8.68 -14.17
N GLU A 79 5.56 9.64 -14.07
CA GLU A 79 6.16 10.26 -15.26
C GLU A 79 6.90 9.23 -16.11
N ARG A 80 7.62 8.32 -15.46
CA ARG A 80 8.32 7.24 -16.14
C ARG A 80 7.35 6.29 -16.84
N GLN A 81 6.23 5.99 -16.21
CA GLN A 81 5.18 5.15 -16.80
C GLN A 81 4.56 5.82 -18.01
N LEU A 82 4.31 7.12 -17.94
CA LEU A 82 3.77 7.89 -19.07
C LEU A 82 4.72 7.85 -20.26
N GLU A 83 6.02 7.97 -20.03
CA GLU A 83 7.03 7.87 -21.08
C GLU A 83 7.01 6.50 -21.74
N ARG A 84 6.88 5.44 -20.94
CA ARG A 84 6.77 4.06 -21.44
C ARG A 84 5.54 3.88 -22.32
N MET A 85 4.41 4.44 -21.89
CA MET A 85 3.15 4.38 -22.65
C MET A 85 3.31 5.03 -24.02
N LYS A 86 3.99 6.16 -24.07
CA LYS A 86 4.27 6.86 -25.34
C LYS A 86 5.11 6.01 -26.27
N GLU A 87 6.15 5.37 -25.74
CA GLU A 87 7.01 4.47 -26.49
C GLU A 87 6.22 3.28 -27.03
N GLU A 88 5.36 2.68 -26.24
CA GLU A 88 4.51 1.57 -26.62
C GLU A 88 3.54 1.94 -27.74
N ASN A 89 2.97 3.15 -27.66
CA ASN A 89 2.01 3.64 -28.65
C ASN A 89 2.68 4.03 -29.97
N ASN A 90 3.96 4.36 -29.96
CA ASN A 90 4.72 4.78 -31.13
C ASN A 90 5.50 3.62 -31.76
N GLY A 91 5.56 2.51 -31.06
CA GLY A 91 6.25 1.31 -31.52
C GLY A 91 5.39 0.40 -32.38
#